data_262f2ca57a47cec6ecd6db9b73a725aa
#
_entry.id   262f2ca57a47cec6ecd6db9b73a725aa
#
_cell.length_a   1.000
_cell.length_b   1.000
_cell.length_c   1.000
_cell.angle_alpha   90.00
_cell.angle_beta   90.00
_cell.angle_gamma   90.00
#
_symmetry.space_group_name_H-M   'P 1'
#
loop_
_entity.id
_entity.type
_entity.pdbx_description
1 polymer ?
#
loop_
_entity_poly.entity_id
_entity_poly.type
_entity_poly.pdbx_seq_one_letter_code
_entity_poly.pdbx_strand_id
1 'polypeptide(L)'
;NSERKRKIGHVFGENVFPKFSILNPVFTYTLPKYQMVAGIYDIFNHITEQYFSGEDDNTSDYVMEGLMKSLIHSSRIAVVDPMDYEARSNIMWTATWALNTMVEQGKTTDWMVHMIGQSVGAYTDATHGMTLAAVSMAYYRYICPYGLQKFVRFAENVWGVQVEGKSKEQIAKEGLASMESWMREIGLVMNLRELGVTEEMIEGIAEGTFVMDGGYKILSHKEIVDILRKSME
;
A
#
# COMPACT_ATOMS: atom_id res chain seq x y z
N ASN A 1 17.52 8.81 9.56
CA ASN A 1 18.55 9.74 10.04
C ASN A 1 18.23 11.16 9.57
N SER A 2 17.91 12.05 10.50
CA SER A 2 17.47 13.43 10.22
C SER A 2 18.53 14.29 9.50
N GLU A 3 19.82 14.06 9.75
CA GLU A 3 20.91 14.80 9.12
C GLU A 3 21.12 14.38 7.67
N ARG A 4 21.08 13.08 7.40
CA ARG A 4 21.29 12.52 6.07
C ARG A 4 20.03 12.42 5.22
N LYS A 5 18.86 12.71 5.79
CA LYS A 5 17.55 12.54 5.13
C LYS A 5 17.36 11.14 4.53
N ARG A 6 17.86 10.12 5.24
CA ARG A 6 17.70 8.71 4.85
C ARG A 6 17.18 7.90 6.00
N LYS A 7 16.23 7.02 5.73
CA LYS A 7 15.84 5.94 6.64
C LYS A 7 16.75 4.77 6.39
N ILE A 8 17.35 4.27 7.47
CA ILE A 8 18.22 3.11 7.46
C ILE A 8 17.73 2.20 8.58
N GLY A 9 17.50 0.98 8.28
CA GLY A 9 17.19 -0.02 9.26
C GLY A 9 16.71 -1.26 8.57
N HIS A 10 17.37 -2.34 8.88
CA HIS A 10 16.97 -3.62 8.37
C HIS A 10 17.70 -4.70 9.14
N VAL A 11 16.95 -5.58 9.75
CA VAL A 11 17.45 -6.86 10.23
C VAL A 11 16.36 -7.90 9.98
N PHE A 12 16.63 -8.83 9.08
CA PHE A 12 15.82 -10.04 8.96
C PHE A 12 16.64 -11.23 9.45
N GLY A 13 15.97 -12.15 10.12
CA GLY A 13 16.56 -13.37 10.62
C GLY A 13 15.71 -14.02 11.70
N GLU A 14 15.89 -15.30 11.89
CA GLU A 14 15.10 -16.09 12.84
C GLU A 14 15.11 -15.53 14.29
N ASN A 15 16.17 -14.82 14.64
CA ASN A 15 16.35 -14.28 15.99
C ASN A 15 15.49 -13.04 16.30
N VAL A 16 14.91 -12.38 15.26
CA VAL A 16 14.06 -11.20 15.43
C VAL A 16 12.57 -11.53 15.37
N PHE A 17 12.19 -12.75 15.02
CA PHE A 17 10.80 -13.18 15.09
C PHE A 17 10.36 -13.44 16.54
N PRO A 18 9.16 -12.97 16.94
CA PRO A 18 8.61 -13.31 18.26
C PRO A 18 8.34 -14.81 18.33
N LYS A 19 8.57 -15.40 19.50
CA LYS A 19 8.26 -16.82 19.74
C LYS A 19 6.76 -17.08 19.76
N PHE A 20 5.98 -16.10 20.19
CA PHE A 20 4.51 -16.06 20.14
C PHE A 20 4.04 -14.62 20.17
N SER A 21 2.83 -14.37 19.70
CA SER A 21 2.18 -13.05 19.75
C SER A 21 0.77 -13.18 20.30
N ILE A 22 0.36 -12.24 21.15
CA ILE A 22 -1.01 -12.13 21.63
C ILE A 22 -1.67 -10.99 20.89
N LEU A 23 -2.65 -11.31 20.06
CA LEU A 23 -3.39 -10.34 19.25
C LEU A 23 -4.67 -9.94 19.97
N ASN A 24 -4.66 -8.80 20.66
CA ASN A 24 -5.82 -8.27 21.35
C ASN A 24 -6.28 -6.95 20.72
N PRO A 25 -7.40 -6.95 19.95
CA PRO A 25 -7.90 -5.76 19.26
C PRO A 25 -8.24 -4.58 20.18
N VAL A 26 -8.60 -4.86 21.43
CA VAL A 26 -8.97 -3.82 22.42
C VAL A 26 -7.83 -2.80 22.63
N PHE A 27 -6.58 -3.21 22.54
CA PHE A 27 -5.44 -2.28 22.64
C PHE A 27 -5.35 -1.28 21.48
N THR A 28 -6.09 -1.49 20.40
CA THR A 28 -6.14 -0.56 19.28
C THR A 28 -7.24 0.50 19.40
N TYR A 29 -8.14 0.42 20.39
CA TYR A 29 -9.29 1.32 20.54
C TYR A 29 -8.89 2.79 20.80
N THR A 30 -7.76 2.99 21.46
CA THR A 30 -7.26 4.33 21.78
C THR A 30 -6.45 4.98 20.68
N LEU A 31 -6.28 4.29 19.52
CA LEU A 31 -5.56 4.85 18.40
C LEU A 31 -6.33 6.06 17.81
N PRO A 32 -5.70 7.24 17.64
CA PRO A 32 -6.33 8.34 16.94
C PRO A 32 -6.73 7.93 15.51
N LYS A 33 -7.84 8.46 15.00
CA LYS A 33 -8.35 8.12 13.66
C LYS A 33 -7.28 8.23 12.57
N TYR A 34 -6.47 9.27 12.60
CA TYR A 34 -5.37 9.48 11.65
C TYR A 34 -4.39 8.31 11.62
N GLN A 35 -3.97 7.82 12.79
CA GLN A 35 -3.06 6.68 12.89
C GLN A 35 -3.73 5.36 12.52
N MET A 36 -5.02 5.21 12.86
CA MET A 36 -5.78 4.03 12.50
C MET A 36 -5.90 3.88 10.98
N VAL A 37 -6.29 4.93 10.28
CA VAL A 37 -6.45 4.85 8.80
C VAL A 37 -5.10 4.74 8.10
N ALA A 38 -4.04 5.36 8.64
CA ALA A 38 -2.68 5.15 8.15
C ALA A 38 -2.26 3.68 8.24
N GLY A 39 -2.50 3.03 9.40
CA GLY A 39 -2.22 1.61 9.59
C GLY A 39 -3.08 0.70 8.69
N ILE A 40 -4.35 1.02 8.50
CA ILE A 40 -5.23 0.29 7.57
C ILE A 40 -4.67 0.34 6.16
N TYR A 41 -4.20 1.51 5.72
CA TYR A 41 -3.63 1.64 4.39
C TYR A 41 -2.28 0.90 4.26
N ASP A 42 -1.45 0.95 5.28
CA ASP A 42 -0.19 0.21 5.32
C ASP A 42 -0.42 -1.30 5.14
N ILE A 43 -1.41 -1.87 5.86
CA ILE A 43 -1.83 -3.26 5.68
C ILE A 43 -2.27 -3.53 4.24
N PHE A 44 -3.10 -2.65 3.67
CA PHE A 44 -3.56 -2.78 2.30
C PHE A 44 -2.40 -2.73 1.31
N ASN A 45 -1.46 -1.81 1.52
CA ASN A 45 -0.31 -1.65 0.65
C ASN A 45 0.67 -2.83 0.74
N HIS A 46 0.90 -3.41 1.92
CA HIS A 46 1.64 -4.66 2.05
C HIS A 46 1.06 -5.76 1.15
N ILE A 47 -0.28 -5.90 1.14
CA ILE A 47 -0.94 -6.90 0.31
C ILE A 47 -0.79 -6.55 -1.17
N THR A 48 -1.03 -5.31 -1.56
CA THR A 48 -1.03 -4.90 -2.98
C THR A 48 0.36 -4.96 -3.61
N GLU A 49 1.44 -4.69 -2.88
CA GLU A 49 2.80 -4.80 -3.41
C GLU A 49 3.28 -6.25 -3.58
N GLN A 50 2.69 -7.18 -2.86
CA GLN A 50 2.86 -8.61 -3.11
C GLN A 50 1.94 -9.10 -4.21
N TYR A 51 0.73 -8.55 -4.31
CA TYR A 51 -0.27 -8.91 -5.32
C TYR A 51 0.11 -8.46 -6.72
N PHE A 52 0.55 -7.20 -6.89
CA PHE A 52 0.96 -6.62 -8.17
C PHE A 52 2.38 -7.02 -8.58
N SER A 53 2.68 -8.30 -8.50
CA SER A 53 3.96 -8.88 -8.88
C SER A 53 3.81 -10.31 -9.36
N GLY A 54 4.80 -10.80 -10.11
CA GLY A 54 4.87 -12.19 -10.57
C GLY A 54 3.74 -12.58 -11.53
N GLU A 55 3.59 -13.89 -11.72
CA GLU A 55 2.57 -14.48 -12.57
C GLU A 55 1.19 -14.43 -11.91
N ASP A 56 0.16 -14.58 -12.74
CA ASP A 56 -1.23 -14.55 -12.31
C ASP A 56 -1.75 -15.94 -11.90
N ASP A 57 -2.88 -15.91 -11.17
CA ASP A 57 -3.75 -17.07 -10.92
C ASP A 57 -3.14 -18.17 -10.05
N ASN A 58 -2.42 -17.77 -9.00
CA ASN A 58 -1.98 -18.69 -7.95
C ASN A 58 -2.84 -18.58 -6.68
N THR A 59 -2.71 -19.54 -5.77
CA THR A 59 -3.46 -19.55 -4.50
C THR A 59 -3.23 -18.29 -3.67
N SER A 60 -2.01 -17.74 -3.68
CA SER A 60 -1.70 -16.50 -2.96
C SER A 60 -2.52 -15.31 -3.46
N ASP A 61 -2.81 -15.23 -4.77
CA ASP A 61 -3.68 -14.19 -5.33
C ASP A 61 -5.09 -14.25 -4.74
N TYR A 62 -5.71 -15.43 -4.66
CA TYR A 62 -7.05 -15.61 -4.09
C TYR A 62 -7.11 -15.26 -2.60
N VAL A 63 -6.07 -15.62 -1.85
CA VAL A 63 -5.96 -15.28 -0.43
C VAL A 63 -5.85 -13.77 -0.26
N MET A 64 -4.97 -13.11 -1.02
CA MET A 64 -4.79 -11.65 -0.98
C MET A 64 -6.05 -10.88 -1.37
N GLU A 65 -6.80 -11.34 -2.38
CA GLU A 65 -8.10 -10.77 -2.77
C GLU A 65 -9.12 -10.85 -1.62
N GLY A 66 -9.17 -11.98 -0.92
CA GLY A 66 -10.00 -12.16 0.27
C GLY A 66 -9.61 -11.23 1.41
N LEU A 67 -8.32 -11.10 1.69
CA LEU A 67 -7.78 -10.20 2.72
C LEU A 67 -8.09 -8.73 2.40
N MET A 68 -7.90 -8.30 1.15
CA MET A 68 -8.23 -6.93 0.73
C MET A 68 -9.73 -6.63 0.91
N LYS A 69 -10.63 -7.54 0.51
CA LYS A 69 -12.07 -7.39 0.72
C LYS A 69 -12.45 -7.27 2.20
N SER A 70 -11.89 -8.14 3.04
CA SER A 70 -12.10 -8.10 4.50
C SER A 70 -11.64 -6.77 5.09
N LEU A 71 -10.46 -6.31 4.69
CA LEU A 71 -9.89 -5.04 5.17
C LEU A 71 -10.73 -3.83 4.73
N ILE A 72 -11.14 -3.77 3.45
CA ILE A 72 -12.01 -2.70 2.92
C ILE A 72 -13.32 -2.65 3.70
N HIS A 73 -13.97 -3.80 3.90
CA HIS A 73 -15.20 -3.89 4.68
C HIS A 73 -15.02 -3.41 6.12
N SER A 74 -14.05 -3.98 6.83
CA SER A 74 -13.80 -3.68 8.24
C SER A 74 -13.31 -2.26 8.47
N SER A 75 -12.56 -1.67 7.53
CA SER A 75 -12.12 -0.28 7.60
C SER A 75 -13.30 0.71 7.61
N ARG A 76 -14.32 0.47 6.77
CA ARG A 76 -15.52 1.30 6.71
C ARG A 76 -16.28 1.31 8.03
N ILE A 77 -16.35 0.16 8.71
CA ILE A 77 -16.95 0.06 10.04
C ILE A 77 -16.10 0.80 11.07
N ALA A 78 -14.79 0.52 11.11
CA ALA A 78 -13.88 1.07 12.11
C ALA A 78 -13.73 2.59 12.04
N VAL A 79 -13.88 3.23 10.87
CA VAL A 79 -13.84 4.69 10.76
C VAL A 79 -15.09 5.38 11.30
N VAL A 80 -16.21 4.66 11.39
CA VAL A 80 -17.50 5.14 11.94
C VAL A 80 -17.61 4.77 13.42
N ASP A 81 -17.31 3.52 13.77
CA ASP A 81 -17.23 3.02 15.14
C ASP A 81 -15.84 2.45 15.43
N PRO A 82 -14.93 3.26 16.00
CA PRO A 82 -13.57 2.84 16.29
C PRO A 82 -13.47 1.75 17.38
N MET A 83 -14.56 1.47 18.09
CA MET A 83 -14.61 0.47 19.16
C MET A 83 -15.33 -0.82 18.72
N ASP A 84 -15.76 -0.94 17.47
CA ASP A 84 -16.32 -2.18 16.96
C ASP A 84 -15.29 -3.30 17.03
N TYR A 85 -15.55 -4.28 17.88
CA TYR A 85 -14.59 -5.36 18.17
C TYR A 85 -14.30 -6.21 16.94
N GLU A 86 -15.34 -6.56 16.17
CA GLU A 86 -15.19 -7.45 15.00
C GLU A 86 -14.36 -6.76 13.90
N ALA A 87 -14.66 -5.49 13.61
CA ALA A 87 -13.89 -4.73 12.63
C ALA A 87 -12.41 -4.59 13.05
N ARG A 88 -12.13 -4.27 14.32
CA ARG A 88 -10.74 -4.17 14.82
C ARG A 88 -10.04 -5.51 14.85
N SER A 89 -10.74 -6.58 15.16
CA SER A 89 -10.22 -7.95 15.13
C SER A 89 -9.85 -8.35 13.70
N ASN A 90 -10.73 -8.11 12.74
CA ASN A 90 -10.48 -8.41 11.33
C ASN A 90 -9.29 -7.60 10.78
N ILE A 91 -9.19 -6.31 11.12
CA ILE A 91 -8.06 -5.46 10.71
C ILE A 91 -6.75 -6.03 11.28
N MET A 92 -6.70 -6.36 12.58
CA MET A 92 -5.52 -6.92 13.25
C MET A 92 -5.12 -8.28 12.67
N TRP A 93 -6.10 -9.13 12.40
CA TRP A 93 -5.84 -10.44 11.80
C TRP A 93 -5.34 -10.32 10.36
N THR A 94 -5.95 -9.43 9.56
CA THR A 94 -5.49 -9.13 8.20
C THR A 94 -4.06 -8.57 8.21
N ALA A 95 -3.72 -7.71 9.19
CA ALA A 95 -2.35 -7.19 9.33
C ALA A 95 -1.32 -8.33 9.53
N THR A 96 -1.68 -9.35 10.31
CA THR A 96 -0.82 -10.51 10.53
C THR A 96 -0.56 -11.27 9.23
N TRP A 97 -1.59 -11.47 8.41
CA TRP A 97 -1.46 -12.17 7.12
C TRP A 97 -0.73 -11.34 6.07
N ALA A 98 -0.90 -10.01 6.11
CA ALA A 98 -0.36 -9.10 5.12
C ALA A 98 1.17 -9.12 5.04
N LEU A 99 1.86 -9.44 6.15
CA LEU A 99 3.33 -9.38 6.23
C LEU A 99 3.91 -10.49 7.14
N ASN A 100 3.53 -11.73 6.90
CA ASN A 100 4.07 -12.88 7.62
C ASN A 100 4.72 -13.92 6.69
N THR A 101 5.05 -13.53 5.48
CA THR A 101 5.64 -14.35 4.42
C THR A 101 4.71 -15.39 3.78
N MET A 102 3.49 -15.57 4.28
CA MET A 102 2.56 -16.58 3.73
C MET A 102 2.00 -16.18 2.36
N VAL A 103 1.57 -14.91 2.20
CA VAL A 103 0.92 -14.46 0.97
C VAL A 103 1.91 -14.12 -0.16
N GLU A 104 3.20 -13.97 0.16
CA GLU A 104 4.24 -13.73 -0.85
C GLU A 104 4.70 -15.02 -1.56
N GLN A 105 4.26 -16.19 -1.09
CA GLN A 105 4.70 -17.45 -1.68
C GLN A 105 4.27 -17.55 -3.15
N GLY A 106 5.24 -17.78 -4.03
CA GLY A 106 5.05 -17.76 -5.47
C GLY A 106 4.99 -16.38 -6.12
N LYS A 107 5.36 -15.31 -5.37
CA LYS A 107 5.40 -13.92 -5.84
C LYS A 107 6.83 -13.40 -5.88
N THR A 108 7.08 -12.42 -6.74
CA THR A 108 8.37 -11.71 -6.81
C THR A 108 8.44 -10.49 -5.93
N THR A 109 7.28 -9.99 -5.50
CA THR A 109 7.05 -8.83 -4.63
C THR A 109 7.67 -7.51 -5.12
N ASP A 110 6.87 -6.45 -5.12
CA ASP A 110 7.27 -5.16 -5.70
C ASP A 110 8.02 -4.25 -4.70
N TRP A 111 7.37 -3.85 -3.61
CA TRP A 111 7.87 -2.98 -2.54
C TRP A 111 8.23 -1.54 -2.94
N MET A 112 7.96 -1.10 -4.16
CA MET A 112 8.37 0.24 -4.60
C MET A 112 7.58 1.39 -3.94
N VAL A 113 6.30 1.19 -3.60
CA VAL A 113 5.54 2.20 -2.84
C VAL A 113 6.15 2.39 -1.46
N HIS A 114 6.56 1.29 -0.80
CA HIS A 114 7.29 1.35 0.47
C HIS A 114 8.61 2.08 0.34
N MET A 115 9.41 1.79 -0.68
CA MET A 115 10.72 2.43 -0.86
C MET A 115 10.60 3.94 -1.09
N ILE A 116 9.67 4.36 -1.95
CA ILE A 116 9.39 5.78 -2.19
C ILE A 116 8.82 6.43 -0.93
N GLY A 117 7.81 5.82 -0.29
CA GLY A 117 7.18 6.33 0.93
C GLY A 117 8.15 6.47 2.11
N GLN A 118 9.08 5.54 2.28
CA GLN A 118 10.13 5.63 3.30
C GLN A 118 11.09 6.79 3.01
N SER A 119 11.44 7.02 1.74
CA SER A 119 12.27 8.15 1.35
C SER A 119 11.56 9.48 1.60
N VAL A 120 10.25 9.59 1.27
CA VAL A 120 9.41 10.75 1.66
C VAL A 120 9.44 10.97 3.17
N GLY A 121 9.21 9.92 3.96
CA GLY A 121 9.24 10.01 5.42
C GLY A 121 10.60 10.41 5.99
N ALA A 122 11.70 10.15 5.29
CA ALA A 122 13.03 10.63 5.71
C ALA A 122 13.18 12.15 5.62
N TYR A 123 12.43 12.79 4.73
CA TYR A 123 12.42 14.26 4.54
C TYR A 123 11.40 14.98 5.40
N THR A 124 10.23 14.36 5.62
CA THR A 124 9.07 15.04 6.21
C THR A 124 8.75 14.58 7.63
N ASP A 125 9.25 13.42 8.06
CA ASP A 125 8.86 12.74 9.29
C ASP A 125 7.34 12.44 9.38
N ALA A 126 6.65 12.44 8.23
CA ALA A 126 5.23 12.12 8.15
C ALA A 126 4.94 10.65 8.49
N THR A 127 3.73 10.38 8.97
CA THR A 127 3.27 9.03 9.31
C THR A 127 3.40 8.08 8.11
N HIS A 128 4.03 6.93 8.32
CA HIS A 128 4.40 5.98 7.26
C HIS A 128 3.25 5.62 6.33
N GLY A 129 2.10 5.15 6.85
CA GLY A 129 0.96 4.80 6.01
C GLY A 129 0.40 5.98 5.20
N MET A 130 0.59 7.23 5.66
CA MET A 130 0.21 8.42 4.88
C MET A 130 1.20 8.70 3.75
N THR A 131 2.51 8.46 3.96
CA THR A 131 3.49 8.59 2.87
C THR A 131 3.24 7.55 1.78
N LEU A 132 2.85 6.33 2.15
CA LEU A 132 2.44 5.28 1.20
C LEU A 132 1.20 5.71 0.42
N ALA A 133 0.15 6.17 1.11
CA ALA A 133 -1.10 6.59 0.49
C ALA A 133 -0.89 7.71 -0.55
N ALA A 134 -0.08 8.71 -0.20
CA ALA A 134 0.16 9.86 -1.06
C ALA A 134 0.89 9.52 -2.37
N VAL A 135 1.73 8.46 -2.41
CA VAL A 135 2.46 8.06 -3.62
C VAL A 135 1.74 6.97 -4.43
N SER A 136 0.87 6.20 -3.80
CA SER A 136 0.32 4.96 -4.37
C SER A 136 -0.41 5.15 -5.68
N MET A 137 -1.30 6.15 -5.78
CA MET A 137 -2.12 6.30 -6.97
C MET A 137 -1.30 6.68 -8.20
N ALA A 138 -0.29 7.54 -8.05
CA ALA A 138 0.63 7.88 -9.12
C ALA A 138 1.45 6.65 -9.53
N TYR A 139 1.94 5.89 -8.55
CA TYR A 139 2.71 4.67 -8.79
C TYR A 139 1.90 3.59 -9.50
N TYR A 140 0.74 3.20 -8.95
CA TYR A 140 -0.06 2.12 -9.55
C TYR A 140 -0.60 2.47 -10.93
N ARG A 141 -0.94 3.73 -11.19
CA ARG A 141 -1.28 4.19 -12.54
C ARG A 141 -0.09 4.08 -13.49
N TYR A 142 1.11 4.34 -13.00
CA TYR A 142 2.33 4.24 -13.79
C TYR A 142 2.66 2.80 -14.18
N ILE A 143 2.57 1.85 -13.24
CA ILE A 143 2.91 0.44 -13.51
C ILE A 143 1.77 -0.36 -14.15
N CYS A 144 0.53 0.13 -14.12
CA CYS A 144 -0.65 -0.58 -14.63
C CYS A 144 -0.47 -1.13 -16.06
N PRO A 145 0.10 -0.39 -17.04
CA PRO A 145 0.30 -0.94 -18.39
C PRO A 145 1.24 -2.14 -18.45
N TYR A 146 2.16 -2.27 -17.51
CA TYR A 146 3.15 -3.35 -17.46
C TYR A 146 2.61 -4.64 -16.83
N GLY A 147 1.55 -4.54 -16.02
CA GLY A 147 0.88 -5.67 -15.38
C GLY A 147 -0.64 -5.66 -15.61
N LEU A 148 -1.10 -5.18 -16.77
CA LEU A 148 -2.51 -4.87 -17.06
C LEU A 148 -3.47 -5.98 -16.66
N GLN A 149 -3.13 -7.25 -16.90
CA GLN A 149 -4.01 -8.38 -16.58
C GLN A 149 -4.26 -8.49 -15.07
N LYS A 150 -3.25 -8.23 -14.23
CA LYS A 150 -3.40 -8.24 -12.77
C LYS A 150 -4.28 -7.08 -12.28
N PHE A 151 -4.17 -5.92 -12.90
CA PHE A 151 -5.05 -4.78 -12.59
C PHE A 151 -6.50 -5.01 -13.01
N VAL A 152 -6.73 -5.72 -14.12
CA VAL A 152 -8.08 -6.19 -14.50
C VAL A 152 -8.64 -7.13 -13.44
N ARG A 153 -7.87 -8.14 -13.04
CA ARG A 153 -8.24 -9.11 -11.99
C ARG A 153 -8.54 -8.41 -10.64
N PHE A 154 -7.71 -7.44 -10.25
CA PHE A 154 -7.93 -6.61 -9.07
C PHE A 154 -9.25 -5.84 -9.12
N ALA A 155 -9.55 -5.23 -10.27
CA ALA A 155 -10.78 -4.48 -10.47
C ALA A 155 -12.02 -5.39 -10.33
N GLU A 156 -12.00 -6.56 -10.96
CA GLU A 156 -13.09 -7.52 -10.93
C GLU A 156 -13.24 -8.17 -9.53
N ASN A 157 -12.16 -8.77 -9.02
CA ASN A 157 -12.24 -9.62 -7.84
C ASN A 157 -12.27 -8.84 -6.52
N VAL A 158 -11.60 -7.70 -6.43
CA VAL A 158 -11.56 -6.91 -5.19
C VAL A 158 -12.67 -5.86 -5.16
N TRP A 159 -12.91 -5.19 -6.28
CA TRP A 159 -13.85 -4.05 -6.35
C TRP A 159 -15.19 -4.39 -7.00
N GLY A 160 -15.32 -5.56 -7.61
CA GLY A 160 -16.57 -5.98 -8.27
C GLY A 160 -16.88 -5.21 -9.54
N VAL A 161 -15.86 -4.66 -10.21
CA VAL A 161 -16.03 -3.94 -11.48
C VAL A 161 -16.59 -4.89 -12.54
N GLN A 162 -17.67 -4.47 -13.20
CA GLN A 162 -18.26 -5.24 -14.29
C GLN A 162 -17.36 -5.18 -15.52
N VAL A 163 -17.04 -6.34 -16.09
CA VAL A 163 -16.07 -6.47 -17.19
C VAL A 163 -16.74 -6.48 -18.57
N GLU A 164 -18.04 -6.80 -18.65
CA GLU A 164 -18.75 -6.98 -19.91
C GLU A 164 -18.78 -5.67 -20.73
N GLY A 165 -18.39 -5.77 -21.99
CA GLY A 165 -18.40 -4.66 -22.94
C GLY A 165 -17.28 -3.62 -22.76
N LYS A 166 -16.29 -3.87 -21.88
CA LYS A 166 -15.19 -2.95 -21.60
C LYS A 166 -13.84 -3.48 -22.07
N SER A 167 -12.93 -2.58 -22.41
CA SER A 167 -11.53 -2.95 -22.62
C SER A 167 -10.82 -3.22 -21.29
N LYS A 168 -9.70 -3.94 -21.34
CA LYS A 168 -8.88 -4.22 -20.14
C LYS A 168 -8.41 -2.94 -19.46
N GLU A 169 -8.04 -1.93 -20.24
CA GLU A 169 -7.59 -0.63 -19.75
C GLU A 169 -8.72 0.13 -19.03
N GLN A 170 -9.95 0.04 -19.54
CA GLN A 170 -11.13 0.63 -18.88
C GLN A 170 -11.41 -0.06 -17.54
N ILE A 171 -11.37 -1.39 -17.50
CA ILE A 171 -11.60 -2.17 -16.28
C ILE A 171 -10.53 -1.84 -15.23
N ALA A 172 -9.26 -1.88 -15.62
CA ALA A 172 -8.14 -1.57 -14.72
C ALA A 172 -8.24 -0.13 -14.17
N LYS A 173 -8.60 0.85 -15.03
CA LYS A 173 -8.82 2.24 -14.62
C LYS A 173 -9.96 2.38 -13.62
N GLU A 174 -11.08 1.68 -13.82
CA GLU A 174 -12.21 1.68 -12.89
C GLU A 174 -11.84 1.05 -11.55
N GLY A 175 -11.04 -0.04 -11.55
CA GLY A 175 -10.52 -0.65 -10.33
C GLY A 175 -9.64 0.30 -9.51
N LEU A 176 -8.70 1.00 -10.18
CA LEU A 176 -7.88 2.02 -9.53
C LEU A 176 -8.71 3.21 -9.03
N ALA A 177 -9.75 3.61 -9.77
CA ALA A 177 -10.65 4.67 -9.33
C ALA A 177 -11.46 4.24 -8.08
N SER A 178 -11.87 2.98 -8.00
CA SER A 178 -12.55 2.42 -6.82
C SER A 178 -11.63 2.40 -5.60
N MET A 179 -10.37 2.02 -5.78
CA MET A 179 -9.34 2.09 -4.75
C MET A 179 -9.15 3.53 -4.26
N GLU A 180 -8.96 4.49 -5.17
CA GLU A 180 -8.82 5.90 -4.82
C GLU A 180 -10.04 6.45 -4.05
N SER A 181 -11.24 6.08 -4.49
CA SER A 181 -12.48 6.46 -3.81
C SER A 181 -12.53 5.95 -2.37
N TRP A 182 -12.17 4.69 -2.15
CA TRP A 182 -12.07 4.10 -0.81
C TRP A 182 -11.01 4.78 0.05
N MET A 183 -9.84 5.08 -0.52
CA MET A 183 -8.76 5.79 0.19
C MET A 183 -9.23 7.16 0.70
N ARG A 184 -9.97 7.91 -0.14
CA ARG A 184 -10.59 9.19 0.25
C ARG A 184 -11.71 9.01 1.27
N GLU A 185 -12.55 7.99 1.12
CA GLU A 185 -13.65 7.65 2.02
C GLU A 185 -13.16 7.44 3.46
N ILE A 186 -12.05 6.71 3.66
CA ILE A 186 -11.51 6.47 5.00
C ILE A 186 -10.67 7.63 5.55
N GLY A 187 -10.37 8.65 4.73
CA GLY A 187 -9.71 9.89 5.15
C GLY A 187 -8.19 9.86 5.10
N LEU A 188 -7.62 9.20 4.09
CA LEU A 188 -6.17 9.21 3.85
C LEU A 188 -5.71 10.53 3.23
N VAL A 189 -4.47 10.89 3.51
CA VAL A 189 -3.77 11.95 2.80
C VAL A 189 -3.36 11.44 1.42
N MET A 190 -3.80 12.13 0.37
CA MET A 190 -3.66 11.67 -1.02
C MET A 190 -2.64 12.48 -1.82
N ASN A 191 -1.94 13.42 -1.18
CA ASN A 191 -1.08 14.38 -1.85
C ASN A 191 0.18 14.64 -1.01
N LEU A 192 1.35 14.61 -1.64
CA LEU A 192 2.63 14.81 -0.97
C LEU A 192 2.81 16.23 -0.40
N ARG A 193 2.16 17.26 -0.97
CA ARG A 193 2.22 18.62 -0.45
C ARG A 193 1.59 18.74 0.94
N GLU A 194 0.51 17.99 1.16
CA GLU A 194 -0.15 17.94 2.48
C GLU A 194 0.73 17.29 3.56
N LEU A 195 1.74 16.52 3.13
CA LEU A 195 2.76 15.92 4.01
C LEU A 195 4.02 16.80 4.14
N GLY A 196 4.02 18.01 3.56
CA GLY A 196 5.12 18.95 3.67
C GLY A 196 6.23 18.76 2.63
N VAL A 197 6.01 17.95 1.58
CA VAL A 197 6.97 17.81 0.48
C VAL A 197 6.93 19.06 -0.39
N THR A 198 8.11 19.59 -0.72
CA THR A 198 8.29 20.70 -1.68
C THR A 198 8.99 20.20 -2.95
N GLU A 199 8.95 21.02 -4.02
CA GLU A 199 9.59 20.64 -5.30
C GLU A 199 11.11 20.44 -5.14
N GLU A 200 11.74 21.21 -4.25
CA GLU A 200 13.18 21.12 -3.98
C GLU A 200 13.59 19.79 -3.31
N MET A 201 12.64 19.10 -2.68
CA MET A 201 12.89 17.81 -2.03
C MET A 201 12.83 16.62 -3.02
N ILE A 202 12.17 16.78 -4.15
CA ILE A 202 11.84 15.69 -5.08
C ILE A 202 13.07 14.91 -5.53
N GLU A 203 14.11 15.62 -6.02
CA GLU A 203 15.33 14.99 -6.51
C GLU A 203 16.05 14.20 -5.40
N GLY A 204 16.15 14.77 -4.20
CA GLY A 204 16.79 14.10 -3.06
C GLY A 204 15.97 12.91 -2.53
N ILE A 205 14.63 12.98 -2.57
CA ILE A 205 13.75 11.85 -2.24
C ILE A 205 13.96 10.72 -3.26
N ALA A 206 13.99 11.04 -4.55
CA ALA A 206 14.21 10.05 -5.60
C ALA A 206 15.60 9.41 -5.50
N GLU A 207 16.66 10.20 -5.25
CA GLU A 207 18.02 9.69 -5.03
C GLU A 207 18.12 8.80 -3.79
N GLY A 208 17.35 9.11 -2.73
CA GLY A 208 17.29 8.33 -1.50
C GLY A 208 16.46 7.03 -1.61
N THR A 209 15.71 6.86 -2.68
CA THR A 209 14.82 5.70 -2.87
C THR A 209 15.62 4.47 -3.32
N PHE A 210 15.52 3.39 -2.56
CA PHE A 210 16.08 2.11 -2.98
C PHE A 210 15.21 1.48 -4.05
N VAL A 211 15.80 1.13 -5.21
CA VAL A 211 15.05 0.54 -6.33
C VAL A 211 14.98 -0.97 -6.18
N MET A 212 13.76 -1.49 -6.16
CA MET A 212 13.46 -2.92 -6.16
C MET A 212 13.27 -3.43 -7.60
N ASP A 213 13.51 -4.71 -7.80
CA ASP A 213 13.46 -5.37 -9.11
C ASP A 213 12.39 -6.47 -9.25
N GLY A 214 11.62 -6.72 -8.19
CA GLY A 214 10.60 -7.76 -8.17
C GLY A 214 9.23 -7.37 -8.74
N GLY A 215 9.01 -6.08 -9.02
CA GLY A 215 7.76 -5.56 -9.60
C GLY A 215 7.70 -5.71 -11.13
N TYR A 216 6.58 -5.28 -11.73
CA TYR A 216 6.39 -5.32 -13.18
C TYR A 216 7.33 -4.40 -13.96
N LYS A 217 7.93 -3.43 -13.30
CA LYS A 217 8.79 -2.43 -13.94
C LYS A 217 9.89 -1.98 -12.97
N ILE A 218 11.14 -2.20 -13.35
CA ILE A 218 12.28 -1.61 -12.65
C ILE A 218 12.33 -0.12 -13.02
N LEU A 219 12.22 0.75 -12.02
CA LEU A 219 12.16 2.20 -12.23
C LEU A 219 13.56 2.80 -12.38
N SER A 220 13.69 3.71 -13.33
CA SER A 220 14.81 4.64 -13.39
C SER A 220 14.60 5.81 -12.41
N HIS A 221 15.69 6.52 -12.07
CA HIS A 221 15.62 7.73 -11.24
C HIS A 221 14.62 8.75 -11.80
N LYS A 222 14.63 8.99 -13.11
CA LYS A 222 13.68 9.92 -13.75
C LYS A 222 12.24 9.50 -13.57
N GLU A 223 11.93 8.22 -13.67
CA GLU A 223 10.57 7.70 -13.48
C GLU A 223 10.09 7.88 -12.05
N ILE A 224 10.97 7.72 -11.06
CA ILE A 224 10.68 8.01 -9.66
C ILE A 224 10.37 9.49 -9.46
N VAL A 225 11.18 10.39 -10.03
CA VAL A 225 10.93 11.84 -10.02
C VAL A 225 9.57 12.18 -10.63
N ASP A 226 9.24 11.58 -11.78
CA ASP A 226 7.95 11.80 -12.46
C ASP A 226 6.76 11.30 -11.61
N ILE A 227 6.90 10.16 -10.93
CA ILE A 227 5.89 9.63 -10.01
C ILE A 227 5.72 10.56 -8.81
N LEU A 228 6.81 11.02 -8.19
CA LEU A 228 6.77 11.96 -7.08
C LEU A 228 6.08 13.26 -7.45
N ARG A 229 6.39 13.85 -8.62
CA ARG A 229 5.73 15.06 -9.11
C ARG A 229 4.24 14.88 -9.31
N LYS A 230 3.82 13.74 -9.89
CA LYS A 230 2.40 13.39 -10.02
C LYS A 230 1.71 13.18 -8.67
N SER A 231 2.44 12.78 -7.66
CA SER A 231 1.92 12.61 -6.30
C SER A 231 1.76 13.94 -5.55
N MET A 232 2.19 15.04 -6.15
CA MET A 232 1.99 16.42 -5.62
C MET A 232 0.75 17.11 -6.19
N GLU A 233 0.07 16.50 -7.17
CA GLU A 233 -1.16 17.00 -7.79
C GLU A 233 -2.40 16.50 -7.02
#